data_bb67a0a411d112563294a97f76ad1e7e
#
_entry.id   bb67a0a411d112563294a97f76ad1e7e
#
_cell.length_a   1.000
_cell.length_b   1.000
_cell.length_c   1.000
_cell.angle_alpha   90.00
_cell.angle_beta   90.00
_cell.angle_gamma   90.00
#
_symmetry.space_group_name_H-M   'P 1'
#
loop_
_entity.id
_entity.type
_entity.pdbx_description
1 polymer ?
#
loop_
_entity_poly.entity_id
_entity_poly.type
_entity_poly.pdbx_seq_one_letter_code
_entity_poly.pdbx_strand_id
1 'polypeptide(L)'
;MYLNEQLDHWASNTPDSQAIVFEGKAISFAQLAGKVACARGFLSEHCGIRAGDRVAYLGLNHPDMLVILFACESLGAIFNPLNSRLAREEYAFLLANAEPKLCFAEPSFADILHDIGNGDVEILSTGNLYDKPAGRDRSATSVPSSQPLLLVYTSGTTGRPKGVLLSRFAVQVNIENCQDLFQF
;
A
#
# COMPACT_ATOMS: atom_id res chain seq x y z
N MET A 1 2.23 -9.29 16.26
CA MET A 1 1.02 -8.50 15.84
C MET A 1 1.23 -8.03 14.40
N TYR A 2 0.23 -8.15 13.53
CA TYR A 2 0.28 -7.65 12.15
C TYR A 2 0.14 -6.12 12.11
N LEU A 3 0.40 -5.51 10.94
CA LEU A 3 0.48 -4.05 10.79
C LEU A 3 -0.76 -3.32 11.34
N ASN A 4 -1.96 -3.75 10.95
CA ASN A 4 -3.20 -3.12 11.43
C ASN A 4 -3.45 -3.36 12.92
N GLU A 5 -3.11 -4.53 13.44
CA GLU A 5 -3.22 -4.82 14.87
C GLU A 5 -2.29 -3.91 15.70
N GLN A 6 -1.07 -3.67 15.21
CA GLN A 6 -0.14 -2.72 15.84
C GLN A 6 -0.68 -1.29 15.76
N LEU A 7 -1.18 -0.87 14.61
CA LEU A 7 -1.76 0.46 14.44
C LEU A 7 -2.95 0.67 15.38
N ASP A 8 -3.87 -0.29 15.45
CA ASP A 8 -5.04 -0.23 16.35
C ASP A 8 -4.62 -0.19 17.82
N HIS A 9 -3.59 -0.96 18.19
CA HIS A 9 -3.02 -0.94 19.54
C HIS A 9 -2.50 0.46 19.90
N TRP A 10 -1.67 1.05 19.07
CA TRP A 10 -1.09 2.37 19.33
C TRP A 10 -2.12 3.49 19.23
N ALA A 11 -3.05 3.43 18.28
CA ALA A 11 -4.13 4.40 18.17
C ALA A 11 -5.07 4.39 19.38
N SER A 12 -5.19 3.24 20.06
CA SER A 12 -6.01 3.11 21.27
C SER A 12 -5.28 3.53 22.55
N ASN A 13 -3.97 3.23 22.67
CA ASN A 13 -3.21 3.45 23.89
C ASN A 13 -2.49 4.80 23.93
N THR A 14 -2.02 5.28 22.77
CA THR A 14 -1.28 6.56 22.64
C THR A 14 -1.74 7.33 21.39
N PRO A 15 -3.03 7.71 21.31
CA PRO A 15 -3.65 8.26 20.10
C PRO A 15 -2.94 9.52 19.56
N ASP A 16 -2.45 10.36 20.45
CA ASP A 16 -1.84 11.64 20.14
C ASP A 16 -0.31 11.56 19.89
N SER A 17 0.29 10.40 20.14
CA SER A 17 1.72 10.18 19.85
C SER A 17 1.97 10.19 18.33
N GLN A 18 3.16 10.66 17.94
CA GLN A 18 3.56 10.77 16.55
C GLN A 18 3.80 9.38 15.96
N ALA A 19 3.04 9.03 14.94
CA ALA A 19 3.23 7.82 14.14
C ALA A 19 4.16 8.06 12.94
N ILE A 20 4.02 9.22 12.28
CA ILE A 20 4.81 9.59 11.09
C ILE A 20 5.17 11.07 11.20
N VAL A 21 6.40 11.41 10.83
CA VAL A 21 6.80 12.81 10.58
C VAL A 21 7.22 12.91 9.12
N PHE A 22 6.56 13.79 8.37
CA PHE A 22 6.83 14.00 6.95
C PHE A 22 6.82 15.50 6.65
N GLU A 23 7.89 16.00 6.04
CA GLU A 23 8.07 17.44 5.73
C GLU A 23 7.79 18.37 6.93
N GLY A 24 8.24 17.97 8.12
CA GLY A 24 8.05 18.74 9.35
C GLY A 24 6.63 18.67 9.94
N LYS A 25 5.71 17.95 9.33
CA LYS A 25 4.35 17.72 9.83
C LYS A 25 4.24 16.35 10.48
N ALA A 26 3.71 16.32 11.70
CA ALA A 26 3.44 15.08 12.40
C ALA A 26 2.03 14.56 12.08
N ILE A 27 1.91 13.25 11.91
CA ILE A 27 0.64 12.51 11.85
C ILE A 27 0.60 11.63 13.09
N SER A 28 -0.43 11.76 13.93
CA SER A 28 -0.59 10.93 15.11
C SER A 28 -1.11 9.53 14.77
N PHE A 29 -1.00 8.59 15.72
CA PHE A 29 -1.56 7.24 15.55
C PHE A 29 -3.08 7.28 15.30
N ALA A 30 -3.83 8.12 16.01
CA ALA A 30 -5.26 8.27 15.77
C ALA A 30 -5.55 8.81 14.36
N GLN A 31 -4.78 9.79 13.90
CA GLN A 31 -4.93 10.35 12.56
C GLN A 31 -4.57 9.31 11.49
N LEU A 32 -3.49 8.54 11.67
CA LEU A 32 -3.10 7.48 10.73
C LEU A 32 -4.18 6.39 10.66
N ALA A 33 -4.70 5.93 11.80
CA ALA A 33 -5.78 4.94 11.84
C ALA A 33 -7.05 5.45 11.12
N GLY A 34 -7.41 6.72 11.32
CA GLY A 34 -8.51 7.37 10.60
C GLY A 34 -8.30 7.40 9.08
N LYS A 35 -7.10 7.75 8.63
CA LYS A 35 -6.72 7.74 7.21
C LYS A 35 -6.80 6.33 6.61
N VAL A 36 -6.29 5.32 7.33
CA VAL A 36 -6.35 3.92 6.90
C VAL A 36 -7.79 3.43 6.81
N ALA A 37 -8.66 3.81 7.75
CA ALA A 37 -10.08 3.45 7.70
C ALA A 37 -10.79 4.07 6.48
N CYS A 38 -10.50 5.34 6.15
CA CYS A 38 -11.01 5.98 4.93
C CYS A 38 -10.53 5.25 3.67
N ALA A 39 -9.23 5.00 3.56
CA ALA A 39 -8.64 4.32 2.42
C ALA A 39 -9.20 2.90 2.24
N ARG A 40 -9.37 2.14 3.33
CA ARG A 40 -9.99 0.81 3.30
C ARG A 40 -11.42 0.88 2.75
N GLY A 41 -12.24 1.81 3.25
CA GLY A 41 -13.61 2.00 2.75
C GLY A 41 -13.62 2.39 1.27
N PHE A 42 -12.77 3.31 0.86
CA PHE A 42 -12.64 3.70 -0.54
C PHE A 42 -12.26 2.51 -1.43
N LEU A 43 -11.21 1.76 -1.07
CA LEU A 43 -10.76 0.60 -1.83
C LEU A 43 -11.84 -0.49 -1.94
N SER A 44 -12.51 -0.83 -0.82
CA SER A 44 -13.48 -1.93 -0.80
C SER A 44 -14.82 -1.58 -1.43
N GLU A 45 -15.36 -0.38 -1.14
CA GLU A 45 -16.73 0.00 -1.50
C GLU A 45 -16.80 0.70 -2.86
N HIS A 46 -15.78 1.52 -3.21
CA HIS A 46 -15.76 2.27 -4.47
C HIS A 46 -14.94 1.58 -5.55
N CYS A 47 -13.71 1.12 -5.24
CA CYS A 47 -12.87 0.43 -6.22
C CYS A 47 -13.14 -1.08 -6.29
N GLY A 48 -13.98 -1.61 -5.40
CA GLY A 48 -14.33 -3.03 -5.38
C GLY A 48 -13.13 -3.95 -5.13
N ILE A 49 -12.09 -3.48 -4.43
CA ILE A 49 -10.90 -4.27 -4.08
C ILE A 49 -11.26 -5.40 -3.13
N ARG A 50 -10.75 -6.59 -3.41
CA ARG A 50 -10.97 -7.82 -2.64
C ARG A 50 -9.65 -8.49 -2.34
N ALA A 51 -9.68 -9.51 -1.49
CA ALA A 51 -8.52 -10.33 -1.16
C ALA A 51 -7.88 -10.90 -2.44
N GLY A 52 -6.56 -10.76 -2.56
CA GLY A 52 -5.77 -11.17 -3.72
C GLY A 52 -5.71 -10.16 -4.87
N ASP A 53 -6.55 -9.11 -4.88
CA ASP A 53 -6.41 -8.02 -5.85
C ASP A 53 -5.10 -7.26 -5.61
N ARG A 54 -4.47 -6.77 -6.68
CA ARG A 54 -3.24 -5.99 -6.62
C ARG A 54 -3.57 -4.51 -6.76
N VAL A 55 -2.99 -3.72 -5.85
CA VAL A 55 -3.08 -2.26 -5.82
C VAL A 55 -1.68 -1.71 -6.00
N ALA A 56 -1.41 -1.05 -7.12
CA ALA A 56 -0.12 -0.44 -7.38
C ALA A 56 -0.04 0.99 -6.82
N TYR A 57 1.17 1.43 -6.54
CA TYR A 57 1.49 2.80 -6.18
C TYR A 57 2.73 3.27 -6.94
N LEU A 58 2.63 4.41 -7.61
CA LEU A 58 3.74 5.06 -8.30
C LEU A 58 3.89 6.51 -7.83
N GLY A 59 4.93 6.76 -7.08
CA GLY A 59 5.22 8.07 -6.51
C GLY A 59 6.51 8.04 -5.69
N LEU A 60 6.82 9.16 -5.08
CA LEU A 60 7.89 9.26 -4.10
C LEU A 60 7.44 8.72 -2.74
N ASN A 61 8.35 8.68 -1.78
CA ASN A 61 8.00 8.30 -0.42
C ASN A 61 7.04 9.34 0.18
N HIS A 62 5.81 8.92 0.45
CA HIS A 62 4.76 9.76 1.00
C HIS A 62 3.97 8.98 2.06
N PRO A 63 3.42 9.60 3.12
CA PRO A 63 2.59 8.92 4.12
C PRO A 63 1.44 8.10 3.52
N ASP A 64 0.85 8.55 2.42
CA ASP A 64 -0.25 7.84 1.77
C ASP A 64 0.16 6.47 1.21
N MET A 65 1.44 6.27 0.87
CA MET A 65 1.96 4.95 0.50
C MET A 65 1.77 3.94 1.65
N LEU A 66 2.04 4.36 2.89
CA LEU A 66 1.81 3.52 4.07
C LEU A 66 0.31 3.33 4.33
N VAL A 67 -0.50 4.37 4.17
CA VAL A 67 -1.96 4.28 4.31
C VAL A 67 -2.53 3.23 3.35
N ILE A 68 -2.09 3.22 2.09
CA ILE A 68 -2.51 2.22 1.09
C ILE A 68 -2.04 0.81 1.49
N LEU A 69 -0.80 0.66 1.96
CA LEU A 69 -0.27 -0.63 2.44
C LEU A 69 -1.14 -1.19 3.58
N PHE A 70 -1.43 -0.39 4.61
CA PHE A 70 -2.28 -0.80 5.73
C PHE A 70 -3.71 -1.14 5.27
N ALA A 71 -4.28 -0.34 4.36
CA ALA A 71 -5.60 -0.62 3.80
C ALA A 71 -5.60 -1.95 3.00
N CYS A 72 -4.59 -2.21 2.17
CA CYS A 72 -4.42 -3.48 1.47
C CYS A 72 -4.30 -4.66 2.44
N GLU A 73 -3.50 -4.52 3.51
CA GLU A 73 -3.37 -5.59 4.51
C GLU A 73 -4.72 -5.94 5.13
N SER A 74 -5.53 -4.94 5.50
CA SER A 74 -6.83 -5.16 6.11
C SER A 74 -7.85 -5.84 5.19
N LEU A 75 -7.68 -5.69 3.87
CA LEU A 75 -8.54 -6.29 2.84
C LEU A 75 -8.00 -7.63 2.30
N GLY A 76 -6.79 -8.04 2.70
CA GLY A 76 -6.09 -9.16 2.10
C GLY A 76 -5.66 -8.90 0.65
N ALA A 77 -5.64 -7.66 0.23
CA ALA A 77 -5.13 -7.23 -1.07
C ALA A 77 -3.60 -7.17 -1.06
N ILE A 78 -3.01 -7.14 -2.25
CA ILE A 78 -1.56 -7.14 -2.45
C ILE A 78 -1.13 -5.72 -2.83
N PHE A 79 -0.30 -5.09 -2.02
CA PHE A 79 0.29 -3.80 -2.31
C PHE A 79 1.52 -3.98 -3.23
N ASN A 80 1.58 -3.21 -4.33
CA ASN A 80 2.67 -3.23 -5.30
C ASN A 80 3.29 -1.84 -5.44
N PRO A 81 4.29 -1.48 -4.61
CA PRO A 81 5.03 -0.23 -4.78
C PRO A 81 5.94 -0.32 -6.00
N LEU A 82 5.76 0.59 -6.95
CA LEU A 82 6.60 0.71 -8.14
C LEU A 82 7.78 1.65 -7.87
N ASN A 83 8.95 1.30 -8.36
CA ASN A 83 10.12 2.16 -8.25
C ASN A 83 9.95 3.40 -9.16
N SER A 84 9.97 4.59 -8.55
CA SER A 84 9.79 5.87 -9.25
C SER A 84 10.93 6.27 -10.22
N ARG A 85 11.99 5.45 -10.33
CA ARG A 85 13.17 5.73 -11.17
C ARG A 85 13.27 4.86 -12.41
N LEU A 86 12.20 4.15 -12.75
CA LEU A 86 12.18 3.27 -13.91
C LEU A 86 11.92 4.03 -15.21
N ALA A 87 12.33 3.43 -16.32
CA ALA A 87 11.98 3.92 -17.64
C ALA A 87 10.52 3.55 -17.97
N ARG A 88 9.96 4.24 -18.97
CA ARG A 88 8.57 4.06 -19.42
C ARG A 88 8.25 2.61 -19.79
N GLU A 89 9.15 1.98 -20.54
CA GLU A 89 9.00 0.60 -21.02
C GLU A 89 9.01 -0.41 -19.86
N GLU A 90 9.74 -0.09 -18.79
CA GLU A 90 9.78 -0.92 -17.58
C GLU A 90 8.43 -0.86 -16.84
N TYR A 91 7.80 0.32 -16.72
CA TYR A 91 6.46 0.43 -16.15
C TYR A 91 5.44 -0.38 -16.94
N ALA A 92 5.47 -0.31 -18.28
CA ALA A 92 4.58 -1.10 -19.13
C ALA A 92 4.72 -2.60 -18.84
N PHE A 93 5.97 -3.09 -18.72
CA PHE A 93 6.24 -4.49 -18.39
C PHE A 93 5.73 -4.84 -16.98
N LEU A 94 5.98 -3.98 -15.96
CA LEU A 94 5.57 -4.25 -14.58
C LEU A 94 4.05 -4.29 -14.43
N LEU A 95 3.34 -3.34 -15.06
CA LEU A 95 1.88 -3.30 -15.02
C LEU A 95 1.27 -4.50 -15.74
N ALA A 96 1.79 -4.86 -16.92
CA ALA A 96 1.34 -6.05 -17.64
C ALA A 96 1.61 -7.36 -16.89
N ASN A 97 2.70 -7.43 -16.10
CA ASN A 97 3.03 -8.63 -15.32
C ASN A 97 2.30 -8.70 -13.98
N ALA A 98 2.15 -7.56 -13.30
CA ALA A 98 1.46 -7.49 -12.01
C ALA A 98 -0.06 -7.52 -12.17
N GLU A 99 -0.60 -7.04 -13.30
CA GLU A 99 -2.04 -6.88 -13.57
C GLU A 99 -2.76 -6.24 -12.36
N PRO A 100 -2.34 -5.04 -11.89
CA PRO A 100 -3.02 -4.39 -10.78
C PRO A 100 -4.42 -3.96 -11.22
N LYS A 101 -5.38 -4.07 -10.30
CA LYS A 101 -6.75 -3.62 -10.55
C LYS A 101 -6.84 -2.09 -10.60
N LEU A 102 -6.00 -1.41 -9.80
CA LEU A 102 -5.83 0.03 -9.86
C LEU A 102 -4.39 0.43 -9.49
N CYS A 103 -4.01 1.64 -9.91
CA CYS A 103 -2.72 2.24 -9.59
C CYS A 103 -2.95 3.65 -9.03
N PHE A 104 -2.51 3.89 -7.79
CA PHE A 104 -2.37 5.26 -7.30
C PHE A 104 -1.10 5.87 -7.86
N ALA A 105 -1.24 7.03 -8.50
CA ALA A 105 -0.10 7.76 -9.03
C ALA A 105 -0.05 9.19 -8.49
N GLU A 106 1.14 9.66 -8.15
CA GLU A 106 1.34 11.08 -7.96
C GLU A 106 1.22 11.82 -9.30
N PRO A 107 0.78 13.10 -9.30
CA PRO A 107 0.53 13.84 -10.54
C PRO A 107 1.70 13.82 -11.52
N SER A 108 2.94 13.88 -11.03
CA SER A 108 4.16 13.85 -11.83
C SER A 108 4.40 12.53 -12.60
N PHE A 109 3.71 11.46 -12.21
CA PHE A 109 3.82 10.13 -12.82
C PHE A 109 2.56 9.71 -13.57
N ALA A 110 1.44 10.38 -13.36
CA ALA A 110 0.16 10.02 -13.97
C ALA A 110 0.23 10.04 -15.51
N ASP A 111 0.84 11.06 -16.09
CA ASP A 111 0.99 11.20 -17.55
C ASP A 111 1.78 10.03 -18.16
N ILE A 112 2.83 9.58 -17.46
CA ILE A 112 3.62 8.43 -17.91
C ILE A 112 2.75 7.17 -17.99
N LEU A 113 1.90 6.95 -16.99
CA LEU A 113 1.02 5.78 -16.94
C LEU A 113 -0.08 5.85 -18.02
N HIS A 114 -0.66 7.02 -18.26
CA HIS A 114 -1.64 7.20 -19.32
C HIS A 114 -1.05 6.94 -20.71
N ASP A 115 0.16 7.42 -20.96
CA ASP A 115 0.82 7.30 -22.25
C ASP A 115 1.29 5.87 -22.62
N ILE A 116 1.59 5.02 -21.63
CA ILE A 116 2.04 3.65 -21.93
C ILE A 116 0.89 2.70 -22.28
N GLY A 117 -0.34 3.18 -22.26
CA GLY A 117 -1.50 2.36 -22.66
C GLY A 117 -1.66 1.15 -21.74
N ASN A 118 -1.74 1.37 -20.44
CA ASN A 118 -1.76 0.37 -19.38
C ASN A 118 -3.03 -0.51 -19.31
N GLY A 119 -3.75 -0.64 -20.42
CA GLY A 119 -4.94 -1.48 -20.53
C GLY A 119 -6.09 -0.97 -19.66
N ASP A 120 -6.71 -1.90 -18.90
CA ASP A 120 -7.87 -1.61 -18.05
C ASP A 120 -7.49 -1.16 -16.62
N VAL A 121 -6.22 -0.81 -16.36
CA VAL A 121 -5.79 -0.36 -15.02
C VAL A 121 -6.32 1.03 -14.75
N GLU A 122 -7.16 1.17 -13.74
CA GLU A 122 -7.64 2.47 -13.26
C GLU A 122 -6.51 3.25 -12.60
N ILE A 123 -6.28 4.50 -13.03
CA ILE A 123 -5.26 5.39 -12.46
C ILE A 123 -5.96 6.44 -11.61
N LEU A 124 -5.60 6.51 -10.32
CA LEU A 124 -6.17 7.41 -9.34
C LEU A 124 -5.10 8.27 -8.66
N SER A 125 -5.48 9.46 -8.22
CA SER A 125 -4.67 10.26 -7.29
C SER A 125 -4.82 9.74 -5.86
N THR A 126 -3.77 9.85 -5.04
CA THR A 126 -3.85 9.53 -3.60
C THR A 126 -4.86 10.41 -2.86
N GLY A 127 -5.15 11.61 -3.37
CA GLY A 127 -6.20 12.49 -2.84
C GLY A 127 -7.57 11.82 -2.80
N ASN A 128 -7.88 10.95 -3.77
CA ASN A 128 -9.15 10.23 -3.85
C ASN A 128 -9.41 9.30 -2.64
N LEU A 129 -8.35 8.87 -1.94
CA LEU A 129 -8.48 8.03 -0.73
C LEU A 129 -9.35 8.68 0.37
N TYR A 130 -9.47 10.00 0.36
CA TYR A 130 -10.12 10.79 1.40
C TYR A 130 -11.41 11.48 0.94
N ASP A 131 -11.81 11.29 -0.31
CA ASP A 131 -13.02 11.90 -0.89
C ASP A 131 -14.31 11.39 -0.26
N LYS A 132 -14.23 10.26 0.41
CA LYS A 132 -15.37 9.59 1.04
C LYS A 132 -15.12 9.39 2.54
N PRO A 133 -16.17 9.44 3.37
CA PRO A 133 -16.04 9.11 4.79
C PRO A 133 -15.57 7.66 4.97
N ALA A 134 -14.96 7.38 6.11
CA ALA A 134 -14.53 6.03 6.47
C ALA A 134 -15.70 5.05 6.30
N GLY A 135 -15.46 3.96 5.57
CA GLY A 135 -16.47 2.91 5.36
C GLY A 135 -16.99 2.35 6.68
N ARG A 136 -18.25 1.94 6.69
CA ARG A 136 -18.93 1.40 7.89
C ARG A 136 -18.43 0.01 8.25
N ASP A 137 -17.84 -0.70 7.30
CA ASP A 137 -17.38 -2.07 7.53
C ASP A 137 -16.07 -2.07 8.34
N ARG A 138 -16.21 -2.23 9.65
CA ARG A 138 -15.13 -2.48 10.61
C ARG A 138 -14.82 -3.97 10.76
N SER A 139 -15.51 -4.84 10.03
CA SER A 139 -15.22 -6.27 10.10
C SER A 139 -13.83 -6.51 9.53
N ALA A 140 -12.85 -6.66 10.42
CA ALA A 140 -11.57 -7.21 10.07
C ALA A 140 -11.84 -8.61 9.52
N THR A 141 -11.84 -8.76 8.21
CA THR A 141 -11.79 -10.07 7.59
C THR A 141 -10.56 -10.76 8.17
N SER A 142 -10.73 -11.96 8.72
CA SER A 142 -9.59 -12.73 9.22
C SER A 142 -8.68 -13.05 8.03
N VAL A 143 -7.69 -12.20 7.79
CA VAL A 143 -6.72 -12.38 6.70
C VAL A 143 -5.66 -13.38 7.15
N PRO A 144 -5.48 -14.52 6.45
CA PRO A 144 -4.48 -15.53 6.83
C PRO A 144 -3.06 -14.95 6.85
N SER A 145 -2.21 -15.50 7.71
CA SER A 145 -0.79 -15.13 7.79
C SER A 145 -0.01 -15.41 6.50
N SER A 146 -0.41 -16.44 5.76
CA SER A 146 0.16 -16.83 4.47
C SER A 146 -0.31 -15.94 3.30
N GLN A 147 -1.33 -15.08 3.51
CA GLN A 147 -1.81 -14.19 2.47
C GLN A 147 -0.68 -13.27 1.96
N PRO A 148 -0.45 -13.20 0.64
CA PRO A 148 0.47 -12.23 0.07
C PRO A 148 0.05 -10.79 0.43
N LEU A 149 1.02 -9.97 0.84
CA LEU A 149 0.81 -8.56 1.18
C LEU A 149 1.58 -7.61 0.27
N LEU A 150 2.81 -7.97 -0.07
CA LEU A 150 3.66 -7.15 -0.93
C LEU A 150 4.04 -7.88 -2.20
N LEU A 151 3.98 -7.18 -3.33
CA LEU A 151 4.60 -7.57 -4.58
C LEU A 151 5.72 -6.58 -4.89
N VAL A 152 6.97 -7.00 -4.77
CA VAL A 152 8.13 -6.16 -5.06
C VAL A 152 8.93 -6.74 -6.23
N TYR A 153 9.43 -5.86 -7.09
CA TYR A 153 10.25 -6.27 -8.24
C TYR A 153 11.73 -6.10 -7.95
N THR A 154 12.49 -7.10 -8.34
CA THR A 154 13.95 -7.10 -8.27
C THR A 154 14.54 -7.18 -9.67
N SER A 155 15.75 -6.60 -9.85
CA SER A 155 16.51 -6.77 -11.10
C SER A 155 16.89 -8.23 -11.26
N GLY A 156 16.19 -8.96 -12.13
CA GLY A 156 16.52 -10.35 -12.42
C GLY A 156 17.87 -10.49 -13.12
N THR A 157 18.62 -11.56 -12.83
CA THR A 157 19.88 -11.91 -13.50
C THR A 157 19.72 -12.12 -15.02
N THR A 158 18.50 -12.28 -15.50
CA THR A 158 18.15 -12.50 -16.92
C THR A 158 17.76 -11.23 -17.67
N GLY A 159 17.96 -10.04 -17.08
CA GLY A 159 17.65 -8.74 -17.69
C GLY A 159 16.17 -8.31 -17.61
N ARG A 160 15.26 -9.18 -17.14
CA ARG A 160 13.86 -8.81 -16.87
C ARG A 160 13.58 -8.78 -15.37
N PRO A 161 12.89 -7.77 -14.85
CA PRO A 161 12.48 -7.72 -13.45
C PRO A 161 11.66 -8.97 -13.06
N LYS A 162 11.88 -9.45 -11.84
CA LYS A 162 11.12 -10.57 -11.26
C LYS A 162 10.30 -10.07 -10.09
N GLY A 163 9.00 -10.36 -10.10
CA GLY A 163 8.10 -10.09 -8.99
C GLY A 163 8.28 -11.10 -7.86
N VAL A 164 8.47 -10.60 -6.64
CA VAL A 164 8.56 -11.40 -5.42
C VAL A 164 7.35 -11.09 -4.56
N LEU A 165 6.58 -12.11 -4.22
CA LEU A 165 5.46 -12.00 -3.29
C LEU A 165 5.92 -12.26 -1.86
N LEU A 166 5.69 -11.30 -0.98
CA LEU A 166 5.94 -11.41 0.45
C LEU A 166 4.60 -11.56 1.18
N SER A 167 4.49 -12.61 2.00
CA SER A 167 3.29 -12.83 2.82
C SER A 167 3.22 -11.83 3.99
N ARG A 168 2.02 -11.68 4.59
CA ARG A 168 1.83 -10.95 5.85
C ARG A 168 2.83 -11.42 6.92
N PHE A 169 3.02 -12.74 7.03
CA PHE A 169 3.96 -13.33 7.99
C PHE A 169 5.41 -12.90 7.71
N ALA A 170 5.85 -12.94 6.44
CA ALA A 170 7.21 -12.55 6.09
C ALA A 170 7.48 -11.06 6.40
N VAL A 171 6.52 -10.19 6.12
CA VAL A 171 6.61 -8.76 6.46
C VAL A 171 6.66 -8.56 7.98
N GLN A 172 5.81 -9.27 8.73
CA GLN A 172 5.77 -9.20 10.19
C GLN A 172 7.10 -9.63 10.83
N VAL A 173 7.64 -10.77 10.42
CA VAL A 173 8.93 -11.26 10.94
C VAL A 173 10.06 -10.28 10.61
N ASN A 174 10.04 -9.67 9.44
CA ASN A 174 11.03 -8.65 9.09
C ASN A 174 10.95 -7.42 10.02
N ILE A 175 9.75 -6.95 10.34
CA ILE A 175 9.55 -5.84 11.27
C ILE A 175 10.06 -6.20 12.67
N GLU A 176 9.71 -7.38 13.18
CA GLU A 176 10.17 -7.86 14.50
C GLU A 176 11.70 -7.94 14.55
N ASN A 177 12.32 -8.50 13.53
CA ASN A 177 13.79 -8.54 13.45
C ASN A 177 14.42 -7.14 13.40
N CYS A 178 13.78 -6.17 12.72
CA CYS A 178 14.27 -4.79 12.70
C CYS A 178 14.11 -4.11 14.07
N GLN A 179 13.02 -4.35 14.79
CA GLN A 179 12.83 -3.83 16.14
C GLN A 179 13.91 -4.35 17.11
N ASP A 180 14.19 -5.65 17.05
CA ASP A 180 15.23 -6.28 17.90
C ASP A 180 16.64 -5.75 17.57
N LEU A 181 16.94 -5.53 16.28
CA LEU A 181 18.24 -5.09 15.84
C LEU A 181 18.50 -3.61 16.12
N PHE A 182 17.51 -2.76 15.94
CA PHE A 182 17.66 -1.29 16.03
C PHE A 182 17.15 -0.71 17.35
N GLN A 183 16.55 -1.52 18.21
CA GLN A 183 16.07 -1.13 19.56
C GLN A 183 15.12 0.10 19.51
N PHE A 184 14.16 0.10 18.59
CA PHE A 184 13.14 1.15 18.51
C PHE A 184 12.09 1.02 19.61
#